data_603dc277dead1542c7af6c62aa282567
#
_entry.id   603dc277dead1542c7af6c62aa282567
#
_cell.length_a   1.000
_cell.length_b   1.000
_cell.length_c   1.000
_cell.angle_alpha   90.00
_cell.angle_beta   90.00
_cell.angle_gamma   90.00
#
_symmetry.space_group_name_H-M   'P 1'
#
loop_
_entity.id
_entity.type
_entity.pdbx_description
1 polymer ?
#
loop_
_entity_poly.entity_id
_entity_poly.type
_entity_poly.pdbx_seq_one_letter_code
_entity_poly.pdbx_strand_id
1 'polypeptide(L)'
;EGRWWWLQARHARRVWRWALVAALAVFVLLVLLRKPLADWFWDEPQIEQLLVEGDRALAAGRLSVADGSGARERYQAVLALDGDRPQARQGLARTAAAALQQARDKLQGDDLEGSAQSLALARELQVPQGDADAVARQLQARRSAGAGIGALLAQARNAFAAGRLDDGDSSALPLFQRILALQPDNLPALEGREDALSDLLQHARALAGRGELAEA
;
A
#
# COMPACT_ATOMS: atom_id res chain seq x y z
N GLU A 1 1.64 14.85 92.86
CA GLU A 1 2.14 14.00 91.80
C GLU A 1 1.26 14.05 90.51
N GLY A 2 0.91 15.21 90.02
CA GLY A 2 -0.02 15.32 88.91
C GLY A 2 0.42 16.25 87.74
N ARG A 3 1.64 16.78 87.71
CA ARG A 3 2.01 17.87 86.81
C ARG A 3 2.80 17.46 85.59
N TRP A 4 3.16 16.19 85.39
CA TRP A 4 3.98 15.69 84.25
C TRP A 4 3.15 15.25 83.05
N TRP A 5 1.90 14.96 83.17
CA TRP A 5 1.03 14.48 82.10
C TRP A 5 0.68 15.57 81.04
N TRP A 6 0.61 16.82 81.48
CA TRP A 6 0.23 17.95 80.60
C TRP A 6 1.32 18.39 79.66
N LEU A 7 2.59 18.16 79.95
CA LEU A 7 3.71 18.52 79.09
C LEU A 7 3.91 17.50 77.93
N GLN A 8 3.60 16.25 78.09
CA GLN A 8 3.62 15.23 77.11
C GLN A 8 2.48 15.38 76.09
N ALA A 9 1.31 15.81 76.49
CA ALA A 9 0.14 15.99 75.66
C ALA A 9 0.32 17.12 74.61
N ARG A 10 1.10 18.16 74.94
CA ARG A 10 1.38 19.26 73.98
C ARG A 10 2.38 18.89 72.89
N HIS A 11 3.33 18.03 73.16
CA HIS A 11 4.30 17.51 72.18
C HIS A 11 3.64 16.42 71.36
N ALA A 12 2.81 15.57 71.95
CA ALA A 12 2.06 14.54 71.25
C ALA A 12 1.14 15.14 70.12
N ARG A 13 0.43 16.24 70.48
CA ARG A 13 -0.44 16.91 69.49
C ARG A 13 0.34 17.51 68.29
N ARG A 14 1.57 18.02 68.50
CA ARG A 14 2.42 18.54 67.46
C ARG A 14 2.95 17.39 66.56
N VAL A 15 3.45 16.34 67.19
CA VAL A 15 3.95 15.15 66.49
C VAL A 15 2.82 14.49 65.70
N TRP A 16 1.61 14.40 66.28
CA TRP A 16 0.45 13.83 65.57
C TRP A 16 -0.01 14.69 64.37
N ARG A 17 0.05 16.00 64.49
CA ARG A 17 -0.25 16.91 63.38
C ARG A 17 0.76 16.77 62.23
N TRP A 18 2.04 16.65 62.53
CA TRP A 18 3.09 16.41 61.53
C TRP A 18 3.00 15.00 60.95
N ALA A 19 2.65 14.01 61.73
CA ALA A 19 2.39 12.64 61.24
C ALA A 19 1.19 12.58 60.28
N LEU A 20 0.11 13.31 60.61
CA LEU A 20 -1.06 13.43 59.73
C LEU A 20 -0.72 14.16 58.41
N VAL A 21 0.08 15.24 58.47
CA VAL A 21 0.53 15.97 57.28
C VAL A 21 1.45 15.09 56.43
N ALA A 22 2.36 14.36 57.06
CA ALA A 22 3.23 13.41 56.35
C ALA A 22 2.42 12.25 55.74
N ALA A 23 1.46 11.69 56.43
CA ALA A 23 0.56 10.65 55.92
C ALA A 23 -0.29 11.17 54.76
N LEU A 24 -0.80 12.40 54.84
CA LEU A 24 -1.54 13.04 53.77
C LEU A 24 -0.63 13.31 52.54
N ALA A 25 0.60 13.79 52.78
CA ALA A 25 1.58 14.02 51.73
C ALA A 25 1.96 12.71 51.00
N VAL A 26 2.18 11.62 51.75
CA VAL A 26 2.43 10.28 51.17
C VAL A 26 1.20 9.78 50.41
N PHE A 27 0.00 9.97 50.96
CA PHE A 27 -1.24 9.60 50.27
C PHE A 27 -1.44 10.38 48.97
N VAL A 28 -1.22 11.70 48.97
CA VAL A 28 -1.29 12.54 47.78
C VAL A 28 -0.20 12.12 46.79
N LEU A 29 1.02 11.83 47.23
CA LEU A 29 2.09 11.33 46.41
C LEU A 29 1.73 9.97 45.78
N LEU A 30 1.15 9.05 46.52
CA LEU A 30 0.67 7.75 46.05
C LEU A 30 -0.48 7.90 45.02
N VAL A 31 -1.40 8.85 45.25
CA VAL A 31 -2.49 9.14 44.31
C VAL A 31 -1.97 9.79 43.04
N LEU A 32 -0.98 10.68 43.14
CA LEU A 32 -0.33 11.30 41.94
C LEU A 32 0.51 10.30 41.17
N LEU A 33 1.18 9.36 41.84
CA LEU A 33 1.99 8.30 41.22
C LEU A 33 1.15 7.11 40.72
N ARG A 34 -0.12 7.02 41.13
CA ARG A 34 -1.00 5.88 40.80
C ARG A 34 -1.23 5.76 39.28
N LYS A 35 -1.41 6.87 38.57
CA LYS A 35 -1.60 6.86 37.10
C LYS A 35 -0.35 6.40 36.36
N PRO A 36 0.85 7.02 36.54
CA PRO A 36 2.02 6.61 35.81
C PRO A 36 2.51 5.19 36.14
N LEU A 37 2.28 4.71 37.37
CA LEU A 37 2.64 3.34 37.76
C LEU A 37 1.63 2.31 37.24
N ALA A 38 0.34 2.62 37.17
CA ALA A 38 -0.66 1.73 36.62
C ALA A 38 -0.45 1.58 35.09
N ASP A 39 -0.28 2.68 34.38
CA ASP A 39 -0.07 2.68 32.95
C ASP A 39 1.20 1.86 32.57
N TRP A 40 2.29 2.01 33.32
CA TRP A 40 3.53 1.25 33.11
C TRP A 40 3.40 -0.27 33.34
N PHE A 41 2.52 -0.70 34.26
CA PHE A 41 2.33 -2.13 34.57
C PHE A 41 1.30 -2.84 33.66
N TRP A 42 0.37 -2.08 33.05
CA TRP A 42 -0.72 -2.67 32.25
C TRP A 42 -0.47 -2.64 30.74
N ASP A 43 0.43 -1.77 30.27
CA ASP A 43 0.67 -1.59 28.84
C ASP A 43 1.62 -2.65 28.25
N GLU A 44 2.55 -3.22 29.05
CA GLU A 44 3.55 -4.17 28.58
C GLU A 44 2.96 -5.46 27.95
N PRO A 45 1.97 -6.14 28.58
CA PRO A 45 1.33 -7.32 27.97
C PRO A 45 0.58 -6.98 26.67
N GLN A 46 -0.03 -5.80 26.60
CA GLN A 46 -0.74 -5.34 25.42
C GLN A 46 0.22 -5.01 24.28
N ILE A 47 1.33 -4.37 24.59
CA ILE A 47 2.41 -4.07 23.62
C ILE A 47 2.97 -5.36 23.01
N GLU A 48 3.28 -6.37 23.84
CA GLU A 48 3.77 -7.65 23.35
C GLU A 48 2.76 -8.36 22.46
N GLN A 49 1.48 -8.35 22.83
CA GLN A 49 0.43 -8.91 21.99
C GLN A 49 0.35 -8.21 20.63
N LEU A 50 0.35 -6.89 20.60
CA LEU A 50 0.32 -6.11 19.35
C LEU A 50 1.55 -6.37 18.48
N LEU A 51 2.75 -6.53 19.07
CA LEU A 51 3.97 -6.88 18.33
C LEU A 51 3.84 -8.26 17.69
N VAL A 52 3.37 -9.26 18.43
CA VAL A 52 3.15 -10.62 17.91
C VAL A 52 2.09 -10.64 16.79
N GLU A 53 1.01 -9.88 16.95
CA GLU A 53 -0.02 -9.73 15.91
C GLU A 53 0.53 -9.03 14.67
N GLY A 54 1.36 -7.99 14.85
CA GLY A 54 2.06 -7.30 13.77
C GLY A 54 3.00 -8.22 13.00
N ASP A 55 3.80 -9.02 13.70
CA ASP A 55 4.70 -10.00 13.08
C ASP A 55 3.93 -11.08 12.30
N ARG A 56 2.80 -11.57 12.84
CA ARG A 56 1.92 -12.52 12.15
C ARG A 56 1.27 -11.90 10.90
N ALA A 57 0.82 -10.65 11.00
CA ALA A 57 0.23 -9.93 9.87
C ALA A 57 1.28 -9.73 8.77
N LEU A 58 2.50 -9.33 9.13
CA LEU A 58 3.62 -9.17 8.21
C LEU A 58 3.98 -10.50 7.52
N ALA A 59 4.12 -11.58 8.27
CA ALA A 59 4.40 -12.91 7.73
C ALA A 59 3.29 -13.42 6.79
N ALA A 60 2.04 -13.03 7.04
CA ALA A 60 0.90 -13.34 6.19
C ALA A 60 0.75 -12.40 4.98
N GLY A 61 1.67 -11.43 4.77
CA GLY A 61 1.60 -10.45 3.68
C GLY A 61 0.51 -9.38 3.84
N ARG A 62 -0.17 -9.32 4.99
CA ARG A 62 -1.17 -8.30 5.31
C ARG A 62 -0.48 -7.05 5.85
N LEU A 63 0.05 -6.25 4.92
CA LEU A 63 0.90 -5.11 5.26
C LEU A 63 0.09 -3.94 5.83
N SER A 64 -1.06 -3.64 5.24
CA SER A 64 -2.04 -2.65 5.73
C SER A 64 -3.43 -3.11 5.35
N VAL A 65 -4.37 -3.05 6.30
CA VAL A 65 -5.76 -3.48 6.11
C VAL A 65 -6.69 -2.46 6.79
N ALA A 66 -7.80 -2.14 6.12
CA ALA A 66 -8.73 -1.10 6.56
C ALA A 66 -9.40 -1.40 7.93
N ASP A 67 -9.49 -2.68 8.32
CA ASP A 67 -10.01 -3.10 9.62
C ASP A 67 -9.01 -2.96 10.79
N GLY A 68 -7.81 -2.46 10.51
CA GLY A 68 -6.76 -2.29 11.52
C GLY A 68 -5.99 -3.55 11.87
N SER A 69 -6.19 -4.68 11.16
CA SER A 69 -5.51 -5.95 11.41
C SER A 69 -4.17 -6.11 10.69
N GLY A 70 -3.75 -5.12 9.90
CA GLY A 70 -2.51 -5.13 9.16
C GLY A 70 -1.28 -4.89 10.04
N ALA A 71 -0.11 -5.22 9.50
CA ALA A 71 1.17 -5.06 10.20
C ALA A 71 1.44 -3.58 10.55
N ARG A 72 1.20 -2.67 9.59
CA ARG A 72 1.33 -1.22 9.81
C ARG A 72 0.52 -0.76 11.01
N GLU A 73 -0.77 -1.08 11.03
CA GLU A 73 -1.70 -0.65 12.05
C GLU A 73 -1.31 -1.18 13.44
N ARG A 74 -0.86 -2.44 13.52
CA ARG A 74 -0.42 -3.05 14.78
C ARG A 74 0.85 -2.39 15.33
N TYR A 75 1.87 -2.18 14.49
CA TYR A 75 3.08 -1.49 14.95
C TYR A 75 2.85 0.00 15.27
N GLN A 76 1.96 0.68 14.53
CA GLN A 76 1.57 2.05 14.87
C GLN A 76 0.82 2.11 16.21
N ALA A 77 -0.05 1.14 16.50
CA ALA A 77 -0.72 1.04 17.81
C ALA A 77 0.29 0.85 18.95
N VAL A 78 1.35 0.05 18.74
CA VAL A 78 2.45 -0.05 19.72
C VAL A 78 3.13 1.30 19.92
N LEU A 79 3.45 2.04 18.86
CA LEU A 79 4.10 3.35 18.97
C LEU A 79 3.19 4.42 19.56
N ALA A 80 1.88 4.25 19.52
CA ALA A 80 0.92 5.11 20.20
C ALA A 80 0.91 4.88 21.72
N LEU A 81 1.22 3.65 22.19
CA LEU A 81 1.36 3.31 23.60
C LEU A 81 2.77 3.62 24.12
N ASP A 82 3.79 3.25 23.37
CA ASP A 82 5.20 3.47 23.68
C ASP A 82 5.93 4.01 22.44
N GLY A 83 6.04 5.33 22.35
CA GLY A 83 6.61 6.05 21.20
C GLY A 83 8.07 5.71 20.91
N ASP A 84 8.80 5.16 21.87
CA ASP A 84 10.23 4.85 21.72
C ASP A 84 10.51 3.35 21.50
N ARG A 85 9.48 2.51 21.35
CA ARG A 85 9.63 1.06 21.19
C ARG A 85 10.42 0.68 19.91
N PRO A 86 11.66 0.20 20.01
CA PRO A 86 12.48 -0.07 18.86
C PRO A 86 11.97 -1.23 18.01
N GLN A 87 11.31 -2.22 18.63
CA GLN A 87 10.72 -3.37 17.92
C GLN A 87 9.63 -2.93 16.95
N ALA A 88 8.78 -1.98 17.34
CA ALA A 88 7.72 -1.47 16.48
C ALA A 88 8.28 -0.63 15.32
N ARG A 89 9.28 0.22 15.58
CA ARG A 89 9.98 0.96 14.52
C ARG A 89 10.64 0.02 13.50
N GLN A 90 11.31 -1.03 13.98
CA GLN A 90 11.89 -2.06 13.14
C GLN A 90 10.81 -2.84 12.38
N GLY A 91 9.67 -3.13 13.02
CA GLY A 91 8.51 -3.75 12.39
C GLY A 91 7.97 -2.91 11.24
N LEU A 92 7.81 -1.60 11.42
CA LEU A 92 7.42 -0.68 10.35
C LEU A 92 8.43 -0.64 9.21
N ALA A 93 9.74 -0.62 9.51
CA ALA A 93 10.78 -0.66 8.48
C ALA A 93 10.73 -1.97 7.67
N ARG A 94 10.49 -3.12 8.33
CA ARG A 94 10.27 -4.41 7.63
C ARG A 94 9.00 -4.40 6.79
N THR A 95 7.94 -3.78 7.29
CA THR A 95 6.68 -3.62 6.55
C THR A 95 6.87 -2.72 5.32
N ALA A 96 7.66 -1.64 5.42
CA ALA A 96 8.01 -0.78 4.30
C ALA A 96 8.78 -1.54 3.21
N ALA A 97 9.78 -2.33 3.60
CA ALA A 97 10.56 -3.16 2.68
C ALA A 97 9.68 -4.23 2.00
N ALA A 98 8.78 -4.88 2.77
CA ALA A 98 7.83 -5.84 2.23
C ALA A 98 6.83 -5.19 1.26
N ALA A 99 6.35 -3.97 1.54
CA ALA A 99 5.48 -3.23 0.64
C ALA A 99 6.18 -2.89 -0.69
N LEU A 100 7.45 -2.49 -0.63
CA LEU A 100 8.23 -2.24 -1.83
C LEU A 100 8.46 -3.51 -2.65
N GLN A 101 8.74 -4.63 -1.98
CA GLN A 101 8.87 -5.92 -2.67
C GLN A 101 7.54 -6.34 -3.30
N GLN A 102 6.44 -6.22 -2.58
CA GLN A 102 5.11 -6.49 -3.12
C GLN A 102 4.76 -5.61 -4.33
N ALA A 103 5.20 -4.33 -4.33
CA ALA A 103 5.03 -3.45 -5.48
C ALA A 103 5.80 -3.97 -6.71
N ARG A 104 7.03 -4.49 -6.54
CA ARG A 104 7.82 -5.10 -7.61
C ARG A 104 7.17 -6.37 -8.15
N ASP A 105 6.73 -7.26 -7.27
CA ASP A 105 6.10 -8.53 -7.63
C ASP A 105 4.80 -8.30 -8.44
N LYS A 106 3.96 -7.37 -7.98
CA LYS A 106 2.75 -6.96 -8.68
C LYS A 106 3.05 -6.33 -10.04
N LEU A 107 4.11 -5.52 -10.12
CA LEU A 107 4.55 -4.94 -11.38
C LEU A 107 5.03 -6.00 -12.39
N GLN A 108 5.68 -7.06 -11.91
CA GLN A 108 6.08 -8.21 -12.75
C GLN A 108 4.85 -9.00 -13.22
N GLY A 109 3.82 -9.12 -12.36
CA GLY A 109 2.54 -9.74 -12.70
C GLY A 109 1.58 -8.84 -13.49
N ASP A 110 2.03 -7.67 -13.96
CA ASP A 110 1.24 -6.67 -14.69
C ASP A 110 0.03 -6.08 -13.92
N ASP A 111 -0.01 -6.29 -12.59
CA ASP A 111 -0.96 -5.60 -11.69
C ASP A 111 -0.45 -4.19 -11.38
N LEU A 112 -0.65 -3.27 -12.35
CA LEU A 112 -0.15 -1.90 -12.26
C LEU A 112 -0.82 -1.09 -11.13
N GLU A 113 -2.09 -1.38 -10.86
CA GLU A 113 -2.83 -0.68 -9.80
C GLU A 113 -2.42 -1.18 -8.42
N GLY A 114 -2.35 -2.48 -8.23
CA GLY A 114 -1.86 -3.07 -6.99
C GLY A 114 -0.40 -2.72 -6.71
N SER A 115 0.44 -2.60 -7.76
CA SER A 115 1.82 -2.09 -7.64
C SER A 115 1.85 -0.66 -7.14
N ALA A 116 0.99 0.22 -7.69
CA ALA A 116 0.90 1.61 -7.26
C ALA A 116 0.47 1.75 -5.77
N GLN A 117 -0.51 0.96 -5.35
CA GLN A 117 -0.98 0.94 -3.96
C GLN A 117 0.11 0.46 -2.99
N SER A 118 0.82 -0.62 -3.33
CA SER A 118 1.92 -1.14 -2.51
C SER A 118 3.10 -0.16 -2.45
N LEU A 119 3.40 0.54 -3.56
CA LEU A 119 4.41 1.59 -3.61
C LEU A 119 4.02 2.81 -2.77
N ALA A 120 2.75 3.19 -2.76
CA ALA A 120 2.25 4.28 -1.94
C ALA A 120 2.43 3.96 -0.44
N LEU A 121 2.09 2.73 -0.01
CA LEU A 121 2.32 2.26 1.34
C LEU A 121 3.82 2.26 1.71
N ALA A 122 4.69 1.81 0.82
CA ALA A 122 6.13 1.81 1.05
C ALA A 122 6.68 3.24 1.26
N ARG A 123 6.20 4.21 0.48
CA ARG A 123 6.56 5.64 0.63
C ARG A 123 6.03 6.24 1.91
N GLU A 124 4.79 5.93 2.30
CA GLU A 124 4.20 6.36 3.57
C GLU A 124 5.06 5.88 4.76
N LEU A 125 5.56 4.66 4.69
CA LEU A 125 6.44 4.06 5.70
C LEU A 125 7.91 4.44 5.54
N GLN A 126 8.21 5.45 4.72
CA GLN A 126 9.54 6.06 4.57
C GLN A 126 10.63 5.10 4.08
N VAL A 127 10.31 4.22 3.12
CA VAL A 127 11.32 3.44 2.42
C VAL A 127 12.36 4.38 1.74
N PRO A 128 13.63 3.95 1.53
CA PRO A 128 14.61 4.75 0.82
C PRO A 128 14.08 5.26 -0.53
N GLN A 129 14.17 6.58 -0.76
CA GLN A 129 13.57 7.23 -1.94
C GLN A 129 14.09 6.66 -3.26
N GLY A 130 15.39 6.35 -3.35
CA GLY A 130 15.98 5.80 -4.55
C GLY A 130 15.33 4.49 -5.02
N ASP A 131 15.00 3.61 -4.07
CA ASP A 131 14.36 2.33 -4.34
C ASP A 131 12.90 2.51 -4.77
N ALA A 132 12.17 3.39 -4.08
CA ALA A 132 10.78 3.71 -4.42
C ALA A 132 10.68 4.38 -5.80
N ASP A 133 11.62 5.27 -6.14
CA ASP A 133 11.64 5.96 -7.42
C ASP A 133 12.02 5.03 -8.58
N ALA A 134 12.85 4.01 -8.35
CA ALA A 134 13.13 3.00 -9.35
C ALA A 134 11.85 2.23 -9.75
N VAL A 135 11.07 1.79 -8.77
CA VAL A 135 9.78 1.11 -9.02
C VAL A 135 8.77 2.07 -9.67
N ALA A 136 8.73 3.33 -9.22
CA ALA A 136 7.84 4.34 -9.80
C ALA A 136 8.13 4.59 -11.28
N ARG A 137 9.40 4.69 -11.67
CA ARG A 137 9.78 4.86 -13.09
C ARG A 137 9.37 3.66 -13.93
N GLN A 138 9.56 2.44 -13.44
CA GLN A 138 9.14 1.24 -14.13
C GLN A 138 7.61 1.17 -14.29
N LEU A 139 6.87 1.48 -13.22
CA LEU A 139 5.40 1.55 -13.25
C LEU A 139 4.90 2.58 -14.27
N GLN A 140 5.52 3.76 -14.29
CA GLN A 140 5.16 4.81 -15.25
C GLN A 140 5.48 4.38 -16.70
N ALA A 141 6.61 3.75 -16.93
CA ALA A 141 6.96 3.23 -18.25
C ALA A 141 5.95 2.18 -18.75
N ARG A 142 5.53 1.25 -17.87
CA ARG A 142 4.49 0.25 -18.22
C ARG A 142 3.14 0.91 -18.51
N ARG A 143 2.70 1.88 -17.69
CA ARG A 143 1.46 2.65 -17.94
C ARG A 143 1.52 3.40 -19.27
N SER A 144 2.64 4.04 -19.58
CA SER A 144 2.82 4.78 -20.84
C SER A 144 2.79 3.84 -22.05
N ALA A 145 3.44 2.68 -21.97
CA ALA A 145 3.41 1.66 -23.01
C ALA A 145 1.98 1.14 -23.24
N GLY A 146 1.24 0.82 -22.17
CA GLY A 146 -0.16 0.39 -22.26
C GLY A 146 -1.07 1.46 -22.88
N ALA A 147 -0.91 2.72 -22.50
CA ALA A 147 -1.66 3.83 -23.07
C ALA A 147 -1.36 4.01 -24.58
N GLY A 148 -0.08 3.85 -24.99
CA GLY A 148 0.32 3.90 -26.39
C GLY A 148 -0.33 2.79 -27.22
N ILE A 149 -0.37 1.57 -26.71
CA ILE A 149 -1.03 0.43 -27.37
C ILE A 149 -2.55 0.65 -27.45
N GLY A 150 -3.17 1.16 -26.40
CA GLY A 150 -4.59 1.51 -26.38
C GLY A 150 -4.95 2.55 -27.47
N ALA A 151 -4.10 3.57 -27.65
CA ALA A 151 -4.27 4.58 -28.68
C ALA A 151 -4.15 3.97 -30.09
N LEU A 152 -3.13 3.10 -30.31
CA LEU A 152 -2.97 2.37 -31.57
C LEU A 152 -4.18 1.47 -31.89
N LEU A 153 -4.70 0.77 -30.87
CA LEU A 153 -5.88 -0.09 -31.02
C LEU A 153 -7.13 0.71 -31.39
N ALA A 154 -7.31 1.89 -30.78
CA ALA A 154 -8.39 2.79 -31.14
C ALA A 154 -8.26 3.30 -32.58
N GLN A 155 -7.04 3.65 -33.04
CA GLN A 155 -6.77 4.05 -34.40
C GLN A 155 -7.05 2.93 -35.42
N ALA A 156 -6.61 1.68 -35.10
CA ALA A 156 -6.84 0.51 -35.92
C ALA A 156 -8.33 0.21 -36.09
N ARG A 157 -9.10 0.25 -35.00
CA ARG A 157 -10.57 0.06 -35.02
C ARG A 157 -11.28 1.15 -35.83
N ASN A 158 -10.86 2.41 -35.69
CA ASN A 158 -11.42 3.52 -36.43
C ASN A 158 -11.09 3.38 -37.95
N ALA A 159 -9.88 2.94 -38.32
CA ALA A 159 -9.50 2.68 -39.69
C ALA A 159 -10.34 1.52 -40.27
N PHE A 160 -10.53 0.44 -39.51
CA PHE A 160 -11.37 -0.70 -39.90
C PHE A 160 -12.83 -0.28 -40.12
N ALA A 161 -13.41 0.45 -39.16
CA ALA A 161 -14.79 0.97 -39.29
C ALA A 161 -14.99 1.94 -40.46
N ALA A 162 -13.91 2.62 -40.90
CA ALA A 162 -13.91 3.50 -42.06
C ALA A 162 -13.65 2.75 -43.40
N GLY A 163 -13.53 1.41 -43.36
CA GLY A 163 -13.23 0.57 -44.52
C GLY A 163 -11.79 0.69 -45.07
N ARG A 164 -10.89 1.36 -44.35
CA ARG A 164 -9.48 1.50 -44.71
C ARG A 164 -8.71 0.27 -44.18
N LEU A 165 -8.67 -0.78 -45.00
CA LEU A 165 -8.14 -2.08 -44.55
C LEU A 165 -6.62 -2.18 -44.74
N ASP A 166 -6.08 -1.85 -45.92
CA ASP A 166 -4.65 -1.98 -46.24
C ASP A 166 -4.14 -0.84 -47.18
N ASP A 167 -4.66 0.38 -47.00
CA ASP A 167 -4.36 1.55 -47.85
C ASP A 167 -3.12 2.34 -47.38
N GLY A 168 -2.21 1.72 -46.61
CA GLY A 168 -0.98 2.33 -46.08
C GLY A 168 -0.85 2.24 -44.59
N ASP A 169 0.22 2.78 -44.01
CA ASP A 169 0.65 2.63 -42.60
C ASP A 169 -0.40 3.02 -41.54
N SER A 170 -1.40 3.81 -41.91
CA SER A 170 -2.50 4.25 -41.01
C SER A 170 -3.79 3.46 -41.23
N SER A 171 -3.78 2.40 -42.06
CA SER A 171 -4.91 1.49 -42.22
C SER A 171 -4.95 0.39 -41.17
N ALA A 172 -6.05 -0.36 -41.14
CA ALA A 172 -6.34 -1.30 -40.04
C ALA A 172 -5.27 -2.40 -39.88
N LEU A 173 -4.92 -3.08 -40.98
CA LEU A 173 -3.99 -4.22 -40.93
C LEU A 173 -2.59 -3.83 -40.44
N PRO A 174 -1.89 -2.82 -40.98
CA PRO A 174 -0.60 -2.38 -40.48
C PRO A 174 -0.65 -1.94 -38.99
N LEU A 175 -1.72 -1.29 -38.58
CA LEU A 175 -1.87 -0.87 -37.20
C LEU A 175 -2.04 -2.08 -36.26
N PHE A 176 -2.87 -3.07 -36.60
CA PHE A 176 -2.98 -4.31 -35.82
C PHE A 176 -1.67 -5.08 -35.79
N GLN A 177 -0.96 -5.18 -36.92
CA GLN A 177 0.36 -5.83 -36.98
C GLN A 177 1.38 -5.13 -36.08
N ARG A 178 1.37 -3.78 -36.04
CA ARG A 178 2.26 -3.01 -35.18
C ARG A 178 1.98 -3.25 -33.71
N ILE A 179 0.70 -3.39 -33.30
CA ILE A 179 0.31 -3.75 -31.94
C ILE A 179 0.83 -5.15 -31.58
N LEU A 180 0.65 -6.13 -32.51
CA LEU A 180 1.09 -7.51 -32.29
C LEU A 180 2.62 -7.66 -32.28
N ALA A 181 3.36 -6.77 -32.95
CA ALA A 181 4.81 -6.71 -32.84
C ALA A 181 5.27 -6.24 -31.42
N LEU A 182 4.47 -5.43 -30.76
CA LEU A 182 4.74 -4.95 -29.40
C LEU A 182 4.17 -5.88 -28.31
N GLN A 183 3.01 -6.46 -28.56
CA GLN A 183 2.30 -7.40 -27.71
C GLN A 183 1.72 -8.55 -28.55
N PRO A 184 2.46 -9.65 -28.72
CA PRO A 184 2.00 -10.78 -29.55
C PRO A 184 0.68 -11.41 -29.10
N ASP A 185 0.40 -11.37 -27.81
CA ASP A 185 -0.79 -11.98 -27.19
C ASP A 185 -1.96 -11.00 -27.01
N ASN A 186 -1.93 -9.84 -27.68
CA ASN A 186 -3.01 -8.85 -27.61
C ASN A 186 -4.26 -9.36 -28.34
N LEU A 187 -5.19 -9.95 -27.59
CA LEU A 187 -6.39 -10.57 -28.13
C LEU A 187 -7.21 -9.63 -29.01
N PRO A 188 -7.53 -8.39 -28.61
CA PRO A 188 -8.25 -7.44 -29.47
C PRO A 188 -7.55 -7.11 -30.82
N ALA A 189 -6.23 -7.16 -30.87
CA ALA A 189 -5.49 -6.94 -32.11
C ALA A 189 -5.45 -8.19 -32.99
N LEU A 190 -5.41 -9.38 -32.38
CA LEU A 190 -5.55 -10.64 -33.13
C LEU A 190 -6.91 -10.74 -33.82
N GLU A 191 -8.00 -10.54 -33.04
CA GLU A 191 -9.37 -10.54 -33.57
C GLU A 191 -9.55 -9.49 -34.65
N GLY A 192 -9.16 -8.25 -34.42
CA GLY A 192 -9.30 -7.17 -35.41
C GLY A 192 -8.50 -7.38 -36.66
N ARG A 193 -7.32 -8.03 -36.58
CA ARG A 193 -6.55 -8.43 -37.77
C ARG A 193 -7.28 -9.50 -38.58
N GLU A 194 -7.86 -10.51 -37.93
CA GLU A 194 -8.60 -11.58 -38.59
C GLU A 194 -9.86 -11.05 -39.27
N ASP A 195 -10.60 -10.15 -38.62
CA ASP A 195 -11.76 -9.48 -39.19
C ASP A 195 -11.35 -8.65 -40.45
N ALA A 196 -10.29 -7.85 -40.33
CA ALA A 196 -9.82 -7.03 -41.45
C ALA A 196 -9.33 -7.87 -42.65
N LEU A 197 -8.68 -9.02 -42.41
CA LEU A 197 -8.29 -9.95 -43.48
C LEU A 197 -9.50 -10.61 -44.12
N SER A 198 -10.52 -10.97 -43.31
CA SER A 198 -11.75 -11.55 -43.84
C SER A 198 -12.49 -10.58 -44.78
N ASP A 199 -12.61 -9.31 -44.36
CA ASP A 199 -13.25 -8.26 -45.13
C ASP A 199 -12.47 -7.96 -46.45
N LEU A 200 -11.14 -7.91 -46.35
CA LEU A 200 -10.28 -7.72 -47.54
C LEU A 200 -10.47 -8.86 -48.57
N LEU A 201 -10.52 -10.11 -48.09
CA LEU A 201 -10.77 -11.27 -48.96
C LEU A 201 -12.16 -11.23 -49.58
N GLN A 202 -13.18 -10.80 -48.87
CA GLN A 202 -14.53 -10.63 -49.41
C GLN A 202 -14.56 -9.54 -50.48
N HIS A 203 -13.88 -8.42 -50.21
CA HIS A 203 -13.78 -7.31 -51.14
C HIS A 203 -13.07 -7.73 -52.45
N ALA A 204 -11.92 -8.40 -52.33
CA ALA A 204 -11.17 -8.94 -53.49
C ALA A 204 -11.99 -9.93 -54.30
N ARG A 205 -12.76 -10.83 -53.66
CA ARG A 205 -13.66 -11.77 -54.34
C ARG A 205 -14.77 -11.05 -55.10
N ALA A 206 -15.33 -9.98 -54.52
CA ALA A 206 -16.37 -9.18 -55.15
C ALA A 206 -15.84 -8.45 -56.40
N LEU A 207 -14.61 -7.88 -56.35
CA LEU A 207 -13.94 -7.26 -57.51
C LEU A 207 -13.65 -8.26 -58.61
N ALA A 208 -13.09 -9.41 -58.25
CA ALA A 208 -12.82 -10.50 -59.22
C ALA A 208 -14.10 -11.00 -59.90
N GLY A 209 -15.22 -11.11 -59.15
CA GLY A 209 -16.53 -11.51 -59.72
C GLY A 209 -17.13 -10.49 -60.67
N ARG A 210 -16.73 -9.20 -60.59
CA ARG A 210 -17.10 -8.14 -61.55
C ARG A 210 -16.17 -8.02 -62.75
N GLY A 211 -15.11 -8.80 -62.80
CA GLY A 211 -14.11 -8.71 -63.85
C GLY A 211 -13.09 -7.58 -63.76
N GLU A 212 -13.06 -6.88 -62.59
CA GLU A 212 -12.17 -5.75 -62.25
C GLU A 212 -10.82 -6.28 -61.72
N LEU A 213 -10.17 -7.17 -62.44
CA LEU A 213 -8.98 -7.91 -61.99
C LEU A 213 -7.76 -7.03 -61.70
N ALA A 214 -7.73 -5.79 -62.19
CA ALA A 214 -6.65 -4.84 -61.92
C ALA A 214 -6.78 -4.18 -60.55
N GLU A 215 -7.96 -4.24 -59.91
CA GLU A 215 -8.29 -3.64 -58.61
C GLU A 215 -8.49 -4.71 -57.51
N ALA A 216 -8.50 -6.01 -57.88
CA ALA A 216 -8.64 -7.15 -56.95
C ALA A 216 -7.25 -7.64 -56.49
#